data_934402bf1c762a035d1737871e2e246e
#
_entry.id   934402bf1c762a035d1737871e2e246e
#
_cell.length_a   1.000
_cell.length_b   1.000
_cell.length_c   1.000
_cell.angle_alpha   90.00
_cell.angle_beta   90.00
_cell.angle_gamma   90.00
#
_symmetry.space_group_name_H-M   'P 1'
#
loop_
_entity.id
_entity.type
_entity.pdbx_description
1 polymer ?
#
loop_
_entity_poly.entity_id
_entity_poly.type
_entity_poly.pdbx_seq_one_letter_code
_entity_poly.pdbx_strand_id
1 'polypeptide(L)'
;IRFETITVSWLEKYAAYLREEGKRQTTIAIHLRTLRAILNEAKRQGAIKEAQYPFGLGKDKYKIQSGTGRKMALALDQIGQIARYDDGSEATTKYRDYWLFLYLCNGINVADFVRLKYRDIVKGEIYFERTKTRNTIRTLRDIRVVMTPPMQAIIDRWGNPNLPDNFIFPVLTGREDVMTAKNEVIRQIRIPP
;
A
#
# COMPACT_ATOMS: atom_id res chain seq x y z
N ILE A 1 -8.67 -20.21 23.34
CA ILE A 1 -8.20 -19.09 24.20
C ILE A 1 -9.45 -18.27 24.54
N ARG A 2 -9.69 -18.00 25.84
CA ARG A 2 -10.76 -17.11 26.29
C ARG A 2 -10.22 -15.67 26.33
N PHE A 3 -11.05 -14.67 26.08
CA PHE A 3 -10.62 -13.27 26.09
C PHE A 3 -10.00 -12.83 27.44
N GLU A 4 -10.53 -13.36 28.54
CA GLU A 4 -10.07 -13.04 29.90
C GLU A 4 -8.64 -13.52 30.18
N THR A 5 -8.15 -14.51 29.43
CA THR A 5 -6.77 -15.01 29.59
C THR A 5 -5.72 -14.16 28.88
N ILE A 6 -6.17 -13.21 28.04
CA ILE A 6 -5.27 -12.31 27.30
C ILE A 6 -4.93 -11.12 28.20
N THR A 7 -4.01 -11.31 29.11
CA THR A 7 -3.51 -10.32 30.05
C THR A 7 -2.28 -9.59 29.49
N VAL A 8 -1.80 -8.55 30.16
CA VAL A 8 -0.53 -7.87 29.82
C VAL A 8 0.62 -8.89 29.80
N SER A 9 0.73 -9.73 30.82
CA SER A 9 1.78 -10.77 30.88
C SER A 9 1.68 -11.78 29.73
N TRP A 10 0.47 -12.14 29.31
CA TRP A 10 0.29 -12.99 28.14
C TRP A 10 0.78 -12.29 26.86
N LEU A 11 0.47 -10.99 26.69
CA LEU A 11 0.93 -10.21 25.52
C LEU A 11 2.46 -10.08 25.48
N GLU A 12 3.11 -9.93 26.64
CA GLU A 12 4.56 -9.92 26.75
C GLU A 12 5.18 -11.24 26.31
N LYS A 13 4.65 -12.36 26.81
CA LYS A 13 5.07 -13.70 26.42
C LYS A 13 4.85 -13.97 24.94
N TYR A 14 3.70 -13.56 24.39
CA TYR A 14 3.42 -13.71 22.97
C TYR A 14 4.37 -12.88 22.09
N ALA A 15 4.67 -11.64 22.50
CA ALA A 15 5.64 -10.82 21.80
C ALA A 15 7.07 -11.37 21.88
N ALA A 16 7.47 -11.98 23.03
CA ALA A 16 8.74 -12.66 23.21
C ALA A 16 8.85 -13.89 22.29
N TYR A 17 7.82 -14.74 22.30
CA TYR A 17 7.74 -15.89 21.39
C TYR A 17 7.93 -15.50 19.93
N LEU A 18 7.23 -14.45 19.46
CA LEU A 18 7.39 -13.99 18.08
C LEU A 18 8.82 -13.46 17.78
N ARG A 19 9.52 -12.91 18.77
CA ARG A 19 10.94 -12.51 18.60
C ARG A 19 11.84 -13.73 18.48
N GLU A 20 11.64 -14.74 19.31
CA GLU A 20 12.37 -16.02 19.26
C GLU A 20 12.17 -16.71 17.91
N GLU A 21 10.95 -16.62 17.33
CA GLU A 21 10.63 -17.03 15.95
C GLU A 21 11.27 -16.15 14.86
N GLY A 22 12.14 -15.21 15.21
CA GLY A 22 12.83 -14.32 14.28
C GLY A 22 11.98 -13.25 13.62
N LYS A 23 10.75 -12.98 14.12
CA LYS A 23 9.87 -11.96 13.54
C LYS A 23 10.39 -10.55 13.83
N ARG A 24 10.39 -9.69 12.82
CA ARG A 24 10.74 -8.27 12.98
C ARG A 24 9.72 -7.54 13.85
N GLN A 25 10.17 -6.52 14.58
CA GLN A 25 9.30 -5.72 15.46
C GLN A 25 8.06 -5.15 14.73
N THR A 26 8.18 -4.78 13.46
CA THR A 26 7.05 -4.34 12.63
C THR A 26 5.99 -5.43 12.44
N THR A 27 6.41 -6.68 12.24
CA THR A 27 5.52 -7.84 12.10
C THR A 27 4.83 -8.14 13.44
N ILE A 28 5.58 -8.14 14.55
CA ILE A 28 5.05 -8.31 15.90
C ILE A 28 3.97 -7.25 16.18
N ALA A 29 4.26 -5.98 15.83
CA ALA A 29 3.30 -4.90 16.01
C ALA A 29 2.03 -5.08 15.16
N ILE A 30 2.12 -5.69 13.97
CA ILE A 30 0.94 -6.02 13.14
C ILE A 30 0.08 -7.07 13.86
N HIS A 31 0.66 -8.17 14.32
CA HIS A 31 -0.06 -9.21 15.06
C HIS A 31 -0.77 -8.64 16.30
N LEU A 32 -0.05 -7.83 17.09
CA LEU A 32 -0.60 -7.22 18.29
C LEU A 32 -1.72 -6.19 17.99
N ARG A 33 -1.63 -5.44 16.88
CA ARG A 33 -2.71 -4.53 16.45
C ARG A 33 -3.95 -5.30 16.00
N THR A 34 -3.77 -6.42 15.31
CA THR A 34 -4.89 -7.31 14.93
C THR A 34 -5.59 -7.84 16.18
N LEU A 35 -4.81 -8.34 17.15
CA LEU A 35 -5.36 -8.81 18.42
C LEU A 35 -6.08 -7.69 19.19
N ARG A 36 -5.50 -6.49 19.21
CA ARG A 36 -6.14 -5.31 19.80
C ARG A 36 -7.48 -4.97 19.12
N ALA A 37 -7.57 -5.09 17.80
CA ALA A 37 -8.82 -4.85 17.09
C ALA A 37 -9.90 -5.86 17.48
N ILE A 38 -9.55 -7.13 17.63
CA ILE A 38 -10.46 -8.20 18.10
C ILE A 38 -10.93 -7.90 19.53
N LEU A 39 -10.02 -7.53 20.44
CA LEU A 39 -10.37 -7.20 21.83
C LEU A 39 -11.19 -5.91 21.94
N ASN A 40 -10.97 -4.92 21.06
CA ASN A 40 -11.82 -3.74 20.98
C ASN A 40 -13.26 -4.11 20.60
N GLU A 41 -13.42 -5.03 19.67
CA GLU A 41 -14.74 -5.52 19.28
C GLU A 41 -15.41 -6.32 20.41
N ALA A 42 -14.65 -7.21 21.06
CA ALA A 42 -15.14 -7.95 22.23
C ALA A 42 -15.57 -7.01 23.38
N LYS A 43 -14.84 -5.92 23.60
CA LYS A 43 -15.19 -4.88 24.57
C LYS A 43 -16.47 -4.14 24.15
N ARG A 44 -16.60 -3.78 22.88
CA ARG A 44 -17.80 -3.11 22.34
C ARG A 44 -19.05 -3.98 22.48
N GLN A 45 -18.90 -5.30 22.35
CA GLN A 45 -19.99 -6.27 22.52
C GLN A 45 -20.24 -6.66 23.99
N GLY A 46 -19.49 -6.11 24.95
CA GLY A 46 -19.63 -6.43 26.37
C GLY A 46 -19.06 -7.79 26.78
N ALA A 47 -18.37 -8.50 25.88
CA ALA A 47 -17.73 -9.79 26.18
C ALA A 47 -16.53 -9.68 27.11
N ILE A 48 -15.92 -8.50 27.23
CA ILE A 48 -14.87 -8.17 28.21
C ILE A 48 -15.16 -6.82 28.85
N LYS A 49 -14.83 -6.69 30.15
CA LYS A 49 -14.98 -5.44 30.90
C LYS A 49 -13.78 -4.52 30.65
N GLU A 50 -13.95 -3.19 30.84
CA GLU A 50 -12.87 -2.19 30.70
C GLU A 50 -11.64 -2.54 31.55
N ALA A 51 -11.86 -2.99 32.80
CA ALA A 51 -10.77 -3.38 33.71
C ALA A 51 -9.95 -4.57 33.18
N GLN A 52 -10.54 -5.46 32.39
CA GLN A 52 -9.88 -6.63 31.80
C GLN A 52 -9.15 -6.31 30.50
N TYR A 53 -9.38 -5.13 29.92
CA TYR A 53 -8.79 -4.75 28.64
C TYR A 53 -7.29 -4.43 28.81
N PRO A 54 -6.39 -5.20 28.14
CA PRO A 54 -4.95 -5.14 28.45
C PRO A 54 -4.18 -4.04 27.74
N PHE A 55 -4.71 -3.43 26.68
CA PHE A 55 -3.98 -2.44 25.89
C PHE A 55 -4.21 -1.00 26.38
N GLY A 56 -3.19 -0.14 26.31
CA GLY A 56 -3.33 1.28 26.66
C GLY A 56 -1.99 1.98 26.90
N LEU A 57 -2.07 3.21 27.43
CA LEU A 57 -0.90 4.01 27.77
C LEU A 57 -0.58 4.00 29.26
N GLY A 58 -1.49 3.47 30.11
CA GLY A 58 -1.30 3.37 31.55
C GLY A 58 -0.16 2.43 31.93
N LYS A 59 0.34 2.53 33.18
CA LYS A 59 1.42 1.68 33.71
C LYS A 59 1.06 0.19 33.66
N ASP A 60 -0.22 -0.13 33.89
CA ASP A 60 -0.73 -1.50 33.94
C ASP A 60 -1.29 -1.96 32.57
N LYS A 61 -0.93 -1.30 31.49
CA LYS A 61 -1.43 -1.59 30.15
C LYS A 61 -0.28 -1.89 29.19
N TYR A 62 -0.53 -2.78 28.25
CA TYR A 62 0.42 -3.13 27.22
C TYR A 62 0.45 -2.05 26.13
N LYS A 63 1.63 -1.46 25.91
CA LYS A 63 1.87 -0.50 24.82
C LYS A 63 2.51 -1.22 23.64
N ILE A 64 1.83 -1.25 22.51
CA ILE A 64 2.38 -1.83 21.28
C ILE A 64 3.55 -0.97 20.79
N GLN A 65 4.75 -1.53 20.82
CA GLN A 65 5.93 -0.89 20.28
C GLN A 65 5.90 -0.99 18.74
N SER A 66 5.98 0.15 18.07
CA SER A 66 6.11 0.20 16.62
C SER A 66 7.57 0.01 16.24
N GLY A 67 7.83 -0.89 15.29
CA GLY A 67 9.16 -0.96 14.68
C GLY A 67 9.42 0.28 13.83
N THR A 68 10.64 0.75 13.83
CA THR A 68 11.11 1.79 12.90
C THR A 68 11.37 1.11 11.55
N GLY A 69 10.44 1.24 10.61
CA GLY A 69 10.68 0.86 9.22
C GLY A 69 11.76 1.78 8.62
N ARG A 70 12.76 1.20 7.99
CA ARG A 70 13.74 1.99 7.23
C ARG A 70 13.01 2.65 6.05
N LYS A 71 12.78 3.95 6.12
CA LYS A 71 12.30 4.73 4.99
C LYS A 71 13.52 5.00 4.11
N MET A 72 13.60 4.35 2.97
CA MET A 72 14.57 4.69 1.93
C MET A 72 13.89 5.65 0.96
N ALA A 73 14.42 6.87 0.87
CA ALA A 73 14.15 7.77 -0.23
C ALA A 73 15.31 7.62 -1.23
N LEU A 74 14.97 7.48 -2.52
CA LEU A 74 15.96 7.50 -3.59
C LEU A 74 16.43 8.95 -3.81
N ALA A 75 17.72 9.13 -4.01
CA ALA A 75 18.27 10.40 -4.44
C ALA A 75 17.95 10.64 -5.93
N LEU A 76 18.00 11.90 -6.37
CA LEU A 76 17.65 12.25 -7.76
C LEU A 76 18.54 11.58 -8.82
N ASP A 77 19.82 11.39 -8.51
CA ASP A 77 20.76 10.66 -9.37
C ASP A 77 20.37 9.19 -9.52
N GLN A 78 19.92 8.53 -8.45
CA GLN A 78 19.41 7.16 -8.48
C GLN A 78 18.13 7.05 -9.31
N ILE A 79 17.22 8.02 -9.19
CA ILE A 79 16.03 8.10 -10.03
C ILE A 79 16.44 8.28 -11.51
N GLY A 80 17.43 9.13 -11.76
CA GLY A 80 18.00 9.32 -13.10
C GLY A 80 18.66 8.05 -13.66
N GLN A 81 19.31 7.25 -12.82
CA GLN A 81 19.87 5.94 -13.22
C GLN A 81 18.74 4.97 -13.61
N ILE A 82 17.68 4.88 -12.81
CA ILE A 82 16.50 4.07 -13.14
C ILE A 82 15.90 4.51 -14.47
N ALA A 83 15.71 5.83 -14.66
CA ALA A 83 15.11 6.37 -15.87
C ALA A 83 15.91 6.05 -17.15
N ARG A 84 17.23 5.93 -17.03
CA ARG A 84 18.12 5.62 -18.16
C ARG A 84 18.47 4.14 -18.30
N TYR A 85 18.04 3.31 -17.35
CA TYR A 85 18.35 1.90 -17.39
C TYR A 85 17.68 1.23 -18.60
N ASP A 86 18.48 0.51 -19.37
CA ASP A 86 18.05 -0.26 -20.53
C ASP A 86 18.93 -1.50 -20.65
N ASP A 87 18.32 -2.67 -20.70
CA ASP A 87 18.96 -3.95 -20.93
C ASP A 87 18.59 -4.57 -22.30
N GLY A 88 17.92 -3.78 -23.17
CA GLY A 88 17.40 -4.22 -24.45
C GLY A 88 16.11 -5.01 -24.38
N SER A 89 15.57 -5.25 -23.18
CA SER A 89 14.31 -5.99 -22.99
C SER A 89 13.10 -5.03 -23.00
N GLU A 90 12.12 -5.31 -23.87
CA GLU A 90 10.85 -4.58 -23.89
C GLU A 90 10.11 -4.64 -22.55
N ALA A 91 10.14 -5.81 -21.89
CA ALA A 91 9.52 -6.00 -20.59
C ALA A 91 10.16 -5.10 -19.53
N THR A 92 11.49 -5.04 -19.47
CA THR A 92 12.22 -4.15 -18.55
C THR A 92 11.91 -2.69 -18.83
N THR A 93 11.93 -2.27 -20.08
CA THR A 93 11.56 -0.92 -20.49
C THR A 93 10.14 -0.56 -20.05
N LYS A 94 9.18 -1.47 -20.27
CA LYS A 94 7.77 -1.27 -19.88
C LYS A 94 7.62 -1.08 -18.37
N TYR A 95 8.24 -1.93 -17.57
CA TYR A 95 8.08 -1.84 -16.10
C TYR A 95 8.89 -0.70 -15.49
N ARG A 96 10.02 -0.33 -16.07
CA ARG A 96 10.74 0.92 -15.76
C ARG A 96 9.83 2.13 -16.00
N ASP A 97 9.21 2.21 -17.17
CA ASP A 97 8.31 3.30 -17.53
C ASP A 97 7.08 3.35 -16.61
N TYR A 98 6.50 2.20 -16.24
CA TYR A 98 5.43 2.14 -15.24
C TYR A 98 5.89 2.64 -13.87
N TRP A 99 7.09 2.26 -13.44
CA TRP A 99 7.66 2.75 -12.20
C TRP A 99 7.84 4.27 -12.21
N LEU A 100 8.36 4.81 -13.34
CA LEU A 100 8.52 6.26 -13.53
C LEU A 100 7.16 6.97 -13.52
N PHE A 101 6.15 6.41 -14.15
CA PHE A 101 4.81 6.95 -14.12
C PHE A 101 4.25 7.00 -12.68
N LEU A 102 4.41 5.92 -11.91
CA LEU A 102 4.02 5.88 -10.50
C LEU A 102 4.73 6.97 -9.68
N TYR A 103 6.02 7.17 -9.93
CA TYR A 103 6.82 8.20 -9.26
C TYR A 103 6.34 9.61 -9.63
N LEU A 104 6.17 9.90 -10.92
CA LEU A 104 5.69 11.19 -11.41
C LEU A 104 4.26 11.51 -10.98
N CYS A 105 3.44 10.49 -10.73
CA CYS A 105 2.12 10.61 -10.11
C CYS A 105 2.17 10.77 -8.57
N ASN A 106 3.24 11.36 -8.02
CA ASN A 106 3.41 11.56 -6.57
C ASN A 106 3.31 10.25 -5.76
N GLY A 107 3.77 9.14 -6.32
CA GLY A 107 3.72 7.83 -5.67
C GLY A 107 2.30 7.24 -5.62
N ILE A 108 1.55 7.34 -6.71
CA ILE A 108 0.26 6.67 -6.84
C ILE A 108 0.39 5.17 -6.48
N ASN A 109 -0.58 4.64 -5.74
CA ASN A 109 -0.58 3.22 -5.43
C ASN A 109 -0.82 2.39 -6.71
N VAL A 110 -0.14 1.24 -6.85
CA VAL A 110 -0.34 0.35 -7.99
C VAL A 110 -1.81 -0.04 -8.18
N ALA A 111 -2.57 -0.21 -7.08
CA ALA A 111 -4.00 -0.51 -7.17
C ALA A 111 -4.83 0.62 -7.80
N ASP A 112 -4.41 1.88 -7.63
CA ASP A 112 -5.06 3.05 -8.21
C ASP A 112 -4.56 3.25 -9.65
N PHE A 113 -3.24 3.10 -9.89
CA PHE A 113 -2.63 3.16 -11.21
C PHE A 113 -3.29 2.21 -12.23
N VAL A 114 -3.49 0.95 -11.90
CA VAL A 114 -4.09 -0.03 -12.83
C VAL A 114 -5.56 0.26 -13.15
N ARG A 115 -6.21 1.12 -12.37
CA ARG A 115 -7.61 1.52 -12.56
C ARG A 115 -7.79 2.86 -13.25
N LEU A 116 -6.71 3.62 -13.48
CA LEU A 116 -6.80 4.89 -14.19
C LEU A 116 -7.43 4.69 -15.57
N LYS A 117 -8.40 5.52 -15.89
CA LYS A 117 -9.07 5.56 -17.18
C LYS A 117 -8.76 6.88 -17.91
N TYR A 118 -8.93 6.90 -19.21
CA TYR A 118 -8.72 8.13 -19.98
C TYR A 118 -9.66 9.27 -19.57
N ARG A 119 -10.88 8.99 -19.12
CA ARG A 119 -11.80 9.99 -18.56
C ARG A 119 -11.30 10.67 -17.28
N ASP A 120 -10.33 10.04 -16.60
CA ASP A 120 -9.72 10.60 -15.40
C ASP A 120 -8.65 11.67 -15.75
N ILE A 121 -8.34 11.84 -17.05
CA ILE A 121 -7.46 12.88 -17.57
C ILE A 121 -8.33 14.04 -18.03
N VAL A 122 -8.31 15.15 -17.30
CA VAL A 122 -9.10 16.35 -17.61
C VAL A 122 -8.19 17.58 -17.67
N LYS A 123 -8.20 18.28 -18.78
CA LYS A 123 -7.41 19.53 -18.98
C LYS A 123 -5.94 19.42 -18.62
N GLY A 124 -5.31 18.30 -18.98
CA GLY A 124 -3.89 18.06 -18.71
C GLY A 124 -3.57 17.66 -17.28
N GLU A 125 -4.53 17.17 -16.54
CA GLU A 125 -4.39 16.70 -15.16
C GLU A 125 -5.07 15.36 -14.99
N ILE A 126 -4.50 14.50 -14.12
CA ILE A 126 -5.07 13.22 -13.73
C ILE A 126 -5.78 13.39 -12.39
N TYR A 127 -7.01 12.96 -12.32
CA TYR A 127 -7.83 12.95 -11.11
C TYR A 127 -8.10 11.51 -10.68
N PHE A 128 -7.84 11.17 -9.42
CA PHE A 128 -8.17 9.86 -8.90
C PHE A 128 -8.43 9.87 -7.40
N GLU A 129 -9.28 8.96 -6.95
CA GLU A 129 -9.52 8.70 -5.53
C GLU A 129 -8.56 7.61 -5.01
N ARG A 130 -8.06 7.79 -3.80
CA ARG A 130 -7.18 6.81 -3.16
C ARG A 130 -7.98 5.65 -2.59
N THR A 131 -7.97 4.50 -3.26
CA THR A 131 -8.72 3.29 -2.85
C THR A 131 -8.44 2.87 -1.40
N LYS A 132 -7.19 3.00 -0.93
CA LYS A 132 -6.79 2.57 0.43
C LYS A 132 -7.52 3.34 1.54
N THR A 133 -7.89 4.58 1.32
CA THR A 133 -8.49 5.46 2.34
C THR A 133 -9.97 5.75 2.10
N ARG A 134 -10.54 5.24 1.01
CA ARG A 134 -11.94 5.47 0.61
C ARG A 134 -12.94 5.15 1.72
N ASN A 135 -12.70 4.08 2.48
CA ASN A 135 -13.62 3.64 3.55
C ASN A 135 -13.31 4.26 4.93
N THR A 136 -12.23 5.04 5.07
CA THR A 136 -11.79 5.59 6.36
C THR A 136 -11.88 7.10 6.44
N ILE A 137 -12.02 7.80 5.31
CA ILE A 137 -12.10 9.25 5.25
C ILE A 137 -13.54 9.67 4.99
N ARG A 138 -14.12 10.52 5.87
CA ARG A 138 -15.49 11.02 5.74
C ARG A 138 -15.70 11.93 4.52
N THR A 139 -14.66 12.59 4.05
CA THR A 139 -14.69 13.45 2.87
C THR A 139 -13.66 12.97 1.88
N LEU A 140 -14.08 12.29 0.83
CA LEU A 140 -13.22 11.90 -0.28
C LEU A 140 -12.68 13.19 -0.93
N ARG A 141 -11.36 13.22 -1.14
CA ARG A 141 -10.70 14.28 -1.90
C ARG A 141 -10.02 13.62 -3.08
N ASP A 142 -10.34 14.10 -4.27
CA ASP A 142 -9.60 13.72 -5.47
C ASP A 142 -8.14 14.16 -5.34
N ILE A 143 -7.25 13.24 -5.64
CA ILE A 143 -5.85 13.56 -5.82
C ILE A 143 -5.71 14.08 -7.26
N ARG A 144 -5.12 15.25 -7.38
CA ARG A 144 -4.88 15.93 -8.63
C ARG A 144 -3.39 15.90 -8.94
N VAL A 145 -3.02 15.45 -10.12
CA VAL A 145 -1.64 15.37 -10.60
C VAL A 145 -1.54 16.01 -11.98
N VAL A 146 -0.66 16.97 -12.14
CA VAL A 146 -0.40 17.60 -13.45
C VAL A 146 0.28 16.58 -14.35
N MET A 147 -0.26 16.40 -15.56
CA MET A 147 0.34 15.57 -16.60
C MET A 147 1.64 16.22 -17.09
N THR A 148 2.74 15.49 -16.99
CA THR A 148 4.03 15.94 -17.49
C THR A 148 4.34 15.32 -18.86
N PRO A 149 5.21 15.95 -19.70
CA PRO A 149 5.58 15.36 -20.98
C PRO A 149 6.13 13.91 -20.88
N PRO A 150 6.96 13.55 -19.90
CA PRO A 150 7.37 12.15 -19.72
C PRO A 150 6.21 11.20 -19.42
N MET A 151 5.21 11.62 -18.64
CA MET A 151 4.01 10.81 -18.38
C MET A 151 3.21 10.59 -19.65
N GLN A 152 3.04 11.62 -20.47
CA GLN A 152 2.36 11.51 -21.76
C GLN A 152 3.10 10.54 -22.68
N ALA A 153 4.43 10.65 -22.79
CA ALA A 153 5.24 9.74 -23.60
C ALA A 153 5.11 8.26 -23.16
N ILE A 154 4.96 8.01 -21.86
CA ILE A 154 4.73 6.66 -21.32
C ILE A 154 3.33 6.16 -21.71
N ILE A 155 2.32 7.02 -21.66
CA ILE A 155 0.96 6.68 -22.10
C ILE A 155 0.94 6.39 -23.60
N ASP A 156 1.61 7.23 -24.42
CA ASP A 156 1.64 7.06 -25.88
C ASP A 156 2.31 5.75 -26.28
N ARG A 157 3.32 5.30 -25.50
CA ARG A 157 4.04 4.06 -25.77
C ARG A 157 3.30 2.80 -25.33
N TRP A 158 2.67 2.83 -24.16
CA TRP A 158 2.15 1.64 -23.48
C TRP A 158 0.64 1.66 -23.24
N GLY A 159 -0.02 2.75 -23.57
CA GLY A 159 -1.44 2.94 -23.30
C GLY A 159 -2.36 2.17 -24.24
N ASN A 160 -3.56 1.89 -23.76
CA ASN A 160 -4.67 1.46 -24.60
C ASN A 160 -5.14 2.58 -25.55
N PRO A 161 -5.96 2.27 -26.54
CA PRO A 161 -6.63 3.31 -27.35
C PRO A 161 -7.34 4.34 -26.45
N ASN A 162 -7.13 5.63 -26.76
CA ASN A 162 -7.65 6.74 -25.97
C ASN A 162 -9.18 6.86 -26.14
N LEU A 163 -9.90 6.02 -25.42
CA LEU A 163 -11.37 6.10 -25.26
C LEU A 163 -11.70 6.35 -23.79
N PRO A 164 -12.70 7.17 -23.45
CA PRO A 164 -12.95 7.60 -22.07
C PRO A 164 -13.05 6.47 -21.05
N ASP A 165 -13.66 5.36 -21.41
CA ASP A 165 -13.88 4.23 -20.51
C ASP A 165 -12.79 3.17 -20.52
N ASN A 166 -11.81 3.28 -21.40
CA ASN A 166 -10.64 2.39 -21.40
C ASN A 166 -9.74 2.69 -20.21
N PHE A 167 -9.16 1.63 -19.62
CA PHE A 167 -8.01 1.80 -18.72
C PHE A 167 -6.85 2.40 -19.51
N ILE A 168 -6.09 3.32 -18.88
CA ILE A 168 -4.92 3.93 -19.54
C ILE A 168 -3.92 2.84 -19.92
N PHE A 169 -3.60 1.95 -18.99
CA PHE A 169 -2.63 0.87 -19.24
C PHE A 169 -3.31 -0.49 -19.35
N PRO A 170 -2.80 -1.38 -20.24
CA PRO A 170 -3.37 -2.72 -20.48
C PRO A 170 -2.96 -3.73 -19.38
N VAL A 171 -3.26 -3.38 -18.13
CA VAL A 171 -3.01 -4.25 -16.96
C VAL A 171 -4.28 -4.97 -16.54
N LEU A 172 -5.43 -4.30 -16.66
CA LEU A 172 -6.74 -4.88 -16.41
C LEU A 172 -7.48 -5.06 -17.72
N THR A 173 -8.05 -6.24 -17.95
CA THR A 173 -8.92 -6.53 -19.10
C THR A 173 -10.40 -6.35 -18.75
N GLY A 174 -10.71 -6.13 -17.47
CA GLY A 174 -12.07 -5.99 -16.96
C GLY A 174 -12.73 -7.32 -16.56
N ARG A 175 -12.03 -8.43 -16.73
CA ARG A 175 -12.50 -9.80 -16.39
C ARG A 175 -11.71 -10.45 -15.25
N GLU A 176 -10.57 -9.86 -14.88
CA GLU A 176 -9.71 -10.44 -13.85
C GLU A 176 -10.08 -9.98 -12.45
N ASP A 177 -9.75 -10.83 -11.48
CA ASP A 177 -9.63 -10.41 -10.11
C ASP A 177 -8.55 -9.31 -9.99
N VAL A 178 -9.00 -8.14 -9.56
CA VAL A 178 -8.16 -6.92 -9.40
C VAL A 178 -6.93 -7.18 -8.52
N MET A 179 -7.03 -8.14 -7.59
CA MET A 179 -5.92 -8.49 -6.69
C MET A 179 -4.81 -9.23 -7.44
N THR A 180 -5.17 -10.13 -8.37
CA THR A 180 -4.21 -10.90 -9.17
C THR A 180 -3.43 -10.00 -10.12
N ALA A 181 -4.11 -9.13 -10.88
CA ALA A 181 -3.47 -8.18 -11.78
C ALA A 181 -2.55 -7.20 -11.03
N LYS A 182 -3.02 -6.66 -9.88
CA LYS A 182 -2.20 -5.81 -9.02
C LYS A 182 -0.94 -6.52 -8.52
N ASN A 183 -1.06 -7.77 -8.07
CA ASN A 183 0.07 -8.52 -7.53
C ASN A 183 1.10 -8.83 -8.62
N GLU A 184 0.66 -9.09 -9.84
CA GLU A 184 1.55 -9.31 -10.99
C GLU A 184 2.36 -8.05 -11.32
N VAL A 185 1.72 -6.86 -11.40
CA VAL A 185 2.43 -5.60 -11.61
C VAL A 185 3.41 -5.34 -10.47
N ILE A 186 3.01 -5.55 -9.21
CA ILE A 186 3.92 -5.38 -8.06
C ILE A 186 5.12 -6.33 -8.16
N ARG A 187 4.90 -7.59 -8.58
CA ARG A 187 5.96 -8.60 -8.73
C ARG A 187 6.99 -8.16 -9.76
N GLN A 188 6.54 -7.61 -10.88
CA GLN A 188 7.39 -7.25 -12.01
C GLN A 188 8.08 -5.89 -11.84
N ILE A 189 7.45 -4.93 -11.11
CA ILE A 189 8.08 -3.66 -10.76
C ILE A 189 9.12 -3.83 -9.61
N ARG A 190 9.04 -4.91 -8.83
CA ARG A 190 10.09 -5.19 -7.84
C ARG A 190 11.38 -5.55 -8.57
N ILE A 191 12.30 -4.62 -8.59
CA ILE A 191 13.69 -4.87 -8.99
C ILE A 191 14.20 -6.05 -8.13
N PRO A 192 14.69 -7.15 -8.73
CA PRO A 192 15.32 -8.20 -7.96
C PRO A 192 16.51 -7.64 -7.17
N PRO A 193 16.84 -8.20 -6.01
CA PRO A 193 17.92 -7.73 -5.15
C PRO A 193 19.27 -7.78 -5.82
#